data_135a22980fcb004bb77c2bd3f9726c58
#
_entry.id   135a22980fcb004bb77c2bd3f9726c58
#
_cell.length_a   1.000
_cell.length_b   1.000
_cell.length_c   1.000
_cell.angle_alpha   90.00
_cell.angle_beta   90.00
_cell.angle_gamma   90.00
#
_symmetry.space_group_name_H-M   'P 1'
#
loop_
_entity.id
_entity.type
_entity.pdbx_description
1 polymer ?
#
loop_
_entity_poly.entity_id
_entity_poly.type
_entity_poly.pdbx_seq_one_letter_code
_entity_poly.pdbx_strand_id
1 'polypeptide(L)'
;MEHMKLHHVGIVMNSQERADRFMKKFGLETDYMEYVESYKSNCLFTKHKEDETPIELVIPLEGVLATYNNGKGGMHHIAFEVEDVEEVKRKYEAEGMKLLEESAVPGAGGIIVNFLRPRFGEGILVEFVQKLKK
;
A
#
# COMPACT_ATOMS: atom_id res chain seq x y z
N MET A 1 14.12 10.44 13.50
CA MET A 1 12.90 10.54 12.71
C MET A 1 11.70 10.39 13.64
N GLU A 2 10.68 11.18 13.41
CA GLU A 2 9.49 11.12 14.24
C GLU A 2 8.75 9.79 14.05
N HIS A 3 7.97 9.43 15.07
CA HIS A 3 7.11 8.25 14.99
C HIS A 3 6.10 8.39 13.85
N MET A 4 6.00 7.39 13.01
CA MET A 4 5.04 7.37 11.92
C MET A 4 3.83 6.53 12.29
N LYS A 5 2.65 6.98 11.87
CA LYS A 5 1.41 6.26 12.13
C LYS A 5 1.19 5.21 11.05
N LEU A 6 0.83 4.01 11.47
CA LEU A 6 0.49 2.95 10.50
C LEU A 6 -0.82 3.33 9.80
N HIS A 7 -0.80 3.40 8.47
CA HIS A 7 -1.95 3.76 7.66
C HIS A 7 -2.75 2.53 7.23
N HIS A 8 -2.07 1.50 6.76
CA HIS A 8 -2.71 0.25 6.35
C HIS A 8 -1.68 -0.86 6.17
N VAL A 9 -2.20 -2.07 6.03
CA VAL A 9 -1.42 -3.25 5.66
C VAL A 9 -1.93 -3.71 4.31
N GLY A 10 -1.03 -3.93 3.35
CA GLY A 10 -1.37 -4.33 2.00
C GLY A 10 -1.17 -5.81 1.75
N ILE A 11 -2.17 -6.44 1.16
CA ILE A 11 -2.15 -7.86 0.84
C ILE A 11 -2.55 -8.04 -0.62
N VAL A 12 -1.71 -8.73 -1.39
CA VAL A 12 -2.04 -9.03 -2.79
C VAL A 12 -2.93 -10.27 -2.82
N MET A 13 -4.09 -10.12 -3.45
CA MET A 13 -5.03 -11.20 -3.68
C MET A 13 -5.04 -11.51 -5.16
N ASN A 14 -4.74 -12.75 -5.53
CA ASN A 14 -4.58 -13.11 -6.94
C ASN A 14 -5.90 -13.24 -7.71
N SER A 15 -7.04 -13.02 -7.04
CA SER A 15 -8.33 -12.98 -7.70
C SER A 15 -9.36 -12.26 -6.83
N GLN A 16 -10.41 -11.75 -7.46
CA GLN A 16 -11.52 -11.14 -6.73
C GLN A 16 -12.21 -12.18 -5.85
N GLU A 17 -12.34 -13.40 -6.32
CA GLU A 17 -12.96 -14.48 -5.54
C GLU A 17 -12.22 -14.73 -4.23
N ARG A 18 -10.89 -14.72 -4.29
CA ARG A 18 -10.06 -14.92 -3.10
C ARG A 18 -10.23 -13.76 -2.13
N ALA A 19 -10.30 -12.53 -2.64
CA ALA A 19 -10.54 -11.35 -1.81
C ALA A 19 -11.89 -11.46 -1.12
N ASP A 20 -12.94 -11.89 -1.86
CA ASP A 20 -14.28 -12.03 -1.31
C ASP A 20 -14.30 -13.08 -0.19
N ARG A 21 -13.61 -14.21 -0.38
CA ARG A 21 -13.53 -15.25 0.65
C ARG A 21 -12.81 -14.75 1.90
N PHE A 22 -11.74 -14.00 1.71
CA PHE A 22 -10.99 -13.43 2.83
C PHE A 22 -11.88 -12.47 3.63
N MET A 23 -12.56 -11.57 2.93
CA MET A 23 -13.46 -10.61 3.58
C MET A 23 -14.55 -11.30 4.38
N LYS A 24 -15.19 -12.31 3.76
CA LYS A 24 -16.27 -13.05 4.42
C LYS A 24 -15.77 -13.82 5.64
N LYS A 25 -14.61 -14.46 5.51
CA LYS A 25 -14.05 -15.29 6.59
C LYS A 25 -13.78 -14.48 7.84
N PHE A 26 -13.33 -13.24 7.67
CA PHE A 26 -12.93 -12.42 8.81
C PHE A 26 -13.91 -11.29 9.14
N GLY A 27 -15.10 -11.34 8.54
CA GLY A 27 -16.16 -10.39 8.86
C GLY A 27 -15.82 -8.96 8.46
N LEU A 28 -15.06 -8.78 7.37
CA LEU A 28 -14.65 -7.47 6.92
C LEU A 28 -15.63 -6.93 5.90
N GLU A 29 -15.77 -5.60 5.84
CA GLU A 29 -16.63 -4.93 4.87
C GLU A 29 -15.81 -3.96 4.03
N THR A 30 -16.21 -3.80 2.78
CA THR A 30 -15.57 -2.86 1.86
C THR A 30 -15.95 -1.44 2.23
N ASP A 31 -14.95 -0.58 2.43
CA ASP A 31 -15.15 0.86 2.52
C ASP A 31 -15.23 1.43 1.10
N TYR A 32 -14.20 1.18 0.31
CA TYR A 32 -14.19 1.58 -1.12
C TYR A 32 -13.22 0.70 -1.89
N MET A 33 -13.41 0.69 -3.23
CA MET A 33 -12.49 0.02 -4.14
C MET A 33 -12.25 0.95 -5.32
N GLU A 34 -10.99 1.05 -5.73
CA GLU A 34 -10.58 1.95 -6.80
C GLU A 34 -9.50 1.27 -7.65
N TYR A 35 -9.58 1.43 -8.96
CA TYR A 35 -8.51 0.98 -9.85
C TYR A 35 -7.35 1.98 -9.77
N VAL A 36 -6.13 1.46 -9.57
CA VAL A 36 -4.92 2.29 -9.50
C VAL A 36 -4.03 1.95 -10.69
N GLU A 37 -3.90 2.89 -11.62
CA GLU A 37 -3.17 2.68 -12.87
C GLU A 37 -1.70 2.33 -12.64
N SER A 38 -1.04 2.99 -11.69
CA SER A 38 0.37 2.74 -11.40
C SER A 38 0.64 1.31 -10.94
N TYR A 39 -0.37 0.62 -10.42
CA TYR A 39 -0.25 -0.77 -9.96
C TYR A 39 -1.01 -1.75 -10.85
N LYS A 40 -1.78 -1.23 -11.80
CA LYS A 40 -2.66 -2.01 -12.68
C LYS A 40 -3.53 -2.98 -11.87
N SER A 41 -4.08 -2.47 -10.77
CA SER A 41 -4.78 -3.27 -9.78
C SER A 41 -6.01 -2.57 -9.27
N ASN A 42 -7.03 -3.36 -8.90
CA ASN A 42 -8.12 -2.86 -8.10
C ASN A 42 -7.68 -2.91 -6.64
N CYS A 43 -7.76 -1.78 -5.96
CA CYS A 43 -7.35 -1.66 -4.56
C CYS A 43 -8.58 -1.45 -3.70
N LEU A 44 -8.84 -2.41 -2.80
CA LEU A 44 -10.00 -2.41 -1.94
C LEU A 44 -9.56 -2.14 -0.51
N PHE A 45 -10.14 -1.10 0.10
CA PHE A 45 -9.88 -0.78 1.50
C PHE A 45 -11.05 -1.21 2.36
N THR A 46 -10.74 -1.82 3.51
CA THR A 46 -11.76 -2.26 4.45
C THR A 46 -12.24 -1.13 5.32
N LYS A 47 -13.52 -1.21 5.74
CA LYS A 47 -14.06 -0.29 6.75
C LYS A 47 -13.32 -0.49 8.06
N HIS A 48 -13.09 0.58 8.78
CA HIS A 48 -12.38 0.55 10.05
C HIS A 48 -12.87 1.67 10.95
N LYS A 49 -12.74 1.46 12.26
CA LYS A 49 -13.00 2.51 13.24
C LYS A 49 -11.75 3.37 13.34
N GLU A 50 -11.91 4.52 14.01
CA GLU A 50 -10.84 5.50 14.15
C GLU A 50 -9.57 4.93 14.80
N ASP A 51 -9.74 3.98 15.73
CA ASP A 51 -8.64 3.37 16.44
C ASP A 51 -8.16 2.05 15.81
N GLU A 52 -8.67 1.70 14.64
CA GLU A 52 -8.30 0.49 13.90
C GLU A 52 -7.50 0.84 12.67
N THR A 53 -6.70 -0.12 12.21
CA THR A 53 -5.93 0.03 10.97
C THR A 53 -6.61 -0.78 9.87
N PRO A 54 -6.95 -0.14 8.74
CA PRO A 54 -7.58 -0.87 7.64
C PRO A 54 -6.61 -1.80 6.93
N ILE A 55 -7.17 -2.75 6.20
CA ILE A 55 -6.43 -3.63 5.31
C ILE A 55 -6.73 -3.19 3.89
N GLU A 56 -5.68 -3.18 3.07
CA GLU A 56 -5.85 -2.97 1.63
C GLU A 56 -5.68 -4.31 0.93
N LEU A 57 -6.69 -4.73 0.18
CA LEU A 57 -6.57 -5.90 -0.69
C LEU A 57 -6.25 -5.39 -2.09
N VAL A 58 -5.10 -5.79 -2.61
CA VAL A 58 -4.63 -5.38 -3.93
C VAL A 58 -4.90 -6.54 -4.88
N ILE A 59 -5.79 -6.32 -5.86
CA ILE A 59 -6.22 -7.35 -6.80
C ILE A 59 -5.66 -6.98 -8.17
N PRO A 60 -4.49 -7.54 -8.55
CA PRO A 60 -3.86 -7.15 -9.81
C PRO A 60 -4.60 -7.74 -11.01
N LEU A 61 -4.75 -6.91 -12.04
CA LEU A 61 -5.33 -7.33 -13.31
C LEU A 61 -4.24 -7.69 -14.31
N GLU A 62 -3.06 -7.06 -14.19
CA GLU A 62 -1.89 -7.36 -15.00
C GLU A 62 -0.65 -6.74 -14.34
N GLY A 63 0.49 -6.91 -14.95
CA GLY A 63 1.73 -6.29 -14.48
C GLY A 63 2.46 -7.12 -13.43
N VAL A 64 3.46 -6.48 -12.80
CA VAL A 64 4.36 -7.19 -11.88
C VAL A 64 3.66 -7.73 -10.64
N LEU A 65 2.62 -7.07 -10.16
CA LEU A 65 1.92 -7.55 -8.98
C LEU A 65 1.15 -8.84 -9.25
N ALA A 66 0.76 -9.08 -10.51
CA ALA A 66 0.09 -10.32 -10.89
C ALA A 66 0.97 -11.55 -10.70
N THR A 67 2.28 -11.36 -10.74
CA THR A 67 3.26 -12.44 -10.55
C THR A 67 3.85 -12.48 -9.14
N TYR A 68 3.40 -11.59 -8.27
CA TYR A 68 3.94 -11.50 -6.92
C TYR A 68 3.80 -12.85 -6.20
N ASN A 69 4.90 -13.28 -5.57
CA ASN A 69 4.97 -14.55 -4.86
C ASN A 69 4.56 -15.73 -5.75
N ASN A 70 5.10 -15.76 -6.98
CA ASN A 70 4.79 -16.78 -7.99
C ASN A 70 3.30 -16.84 -8.33
N GLY A 71 2.64 -15.69 -8.32
CA GLY A 71 1.21 -15.59 -8.63
C GLY A 71 0.29 -15.98 -7.48
N LYS A 72 0.84 -16.33 -6.32
CA LYS A 72 0.04 -16.72 -5.17
C LYS A 72 -0.48 -15.55 -4.36
N GLY A 73 0.16 -14.39 -4.48
CA GLY A 73 -0.16 -13.23 -3.65
C GLY A 73 0.30 -13.42 -2.21
N GLY A 74 -0.31 -12.67 -1.31
CA GLY A 74 -0.01 -12.73 0.12
C GLY A 74 0.39 -11.36 0.66
N MET A 75 0.93 -11.34 1.88
CA MET A 75 1.39 -10.09 2.49
C MET A 75 2.35 -9.38 1.57
N HIS A 76 2.13 -8.08 1.35
CA HIS A 76 2.89 -7.34 0.37
C HIS A 76 3.64 -6.15 0.97
N HIS A 77 2.97 -5.34 1.76
CA HIS A 77 3.61 -4.15 2.33
C HIS A 77 2.89 -3.66 3.57
N ILE A 78 3.60 -2.82 4.34
CA ILE A 78 2.96 -2.01 5.37
C ILE A 78 3.12 -0.55 4.95
N ALA A 79 2.17 0.29 5.33
CA ALA A 79 2.15 1.69 4.92
C ALA A 79 2.11 2.60 6.13
N PHE A 80 2.98 3.62 6.13
CA PHE A 80 3.00 4.65 7.15
C PHE A 80 2.49 5.96 6.59
N GLU A 81 1.66 6.65 7.35
CA GLU A 81 1.17 7.97 6.98
C GLU A 81 2.23 9.01 7.33
N VAL A 82 2.52 9.90 6.39
CA VAL A 82 3.48 10.99 6.57
C VAL A 82 2.84 12.30 6.10
N GLU A 83 3.35 13.43 6.57
CA GLU A 83 2.82 14.72 6.16
C GLU A 83 3.29 15.14 4.77
N ASP A 84 4.54 14.79 4.42
CA ASP A 84 5.14 15.19 3.15
C ASP A 84 6.04 14.06 2.64
N VAL A 85 5.54 13.33 1.67
CA VAL A 85 6.24 12.16 1.13
C VAL A 85 7.53 12.56 0.41
N GLU A 86 7.58 13.76 -0.19
CA GLU A 86 8.81 14.21 -0.87
C GLU A 86 9.90 14.58 0.15
N GLU A 87 9.52 15.08 1.31
CA GLU A 87 10.48 15.33 2.37
C GLU A 87 11.05 14.03 2.91
N VAL A 88 10.21 13.02 3.08
CA VAL A 88 10.65 11.68 3.50
C VAL A 88 11.65 11.13 2.49
N LYS A 89 11.35 11.29 1.20
CA LYS A 89 12.24 10.85 0.12
C LYS A 89 13.62 11.52 0.27
N ARG A 90 13.63 12.83 0.45
CA ARG A 90 14.91 13.56 0.60
C ARG A 90 15.72 13.07 1.78
N LYS A 91 15.06 12.79 2.91
CA LYS A 91 15.75 12.31 4.12
C LYS A 91 16.39 10.95 3.91
N TYR A 92 15.64 10.01 3.33
CA TYR A 92 16.19 8.68 3.08
C TYR A 92 17.30 8.70 2.03
N GLU A 93 17.11 9.50 0.96
CA GLU A 93 18.13 9.58 -0.09
C GLU A 93 19.41 10.23 0.40
N ALA A 94 19.31 11.16 1.35
CA ALA A 94 20.50 11.76 1.97
C ALA A 94 21.32 10.72 2.74
N GLU A 95 20.70 9.61 3.13
CA GLU A 95 21.38 8.50 3.81
C GLU A 95 21.72 7.37 2.85
N GLY A 96 21.58 7.59 1.55
CA GLY A 96 21.91 6.58 0.53
C GLY A 96 20.80 5.58 0.24
N MET A 97 19.59 5.84 0.73
CA MET A 97 18.46 4.93 0.53
C MET A 97 17.47 5.54 -0.46
N LYS A 98 17.64 5.19 -1.72
CA LYS A 98 16.79 5.72 -2.78
C LYS A 98 15.41 5.05 -2.76
N LEU A 99 14.36 5.85 -2.80
CA LEU A 99 12.99 5.34 -2.88
C LEU A 99 12.70 4.77 -4.27
N LEU A 100 11.62 4.00 -4.38
CA LEU A 100 11.26 3.32 -5.62
C LEU A 100 10.90 4.28 -6.75
N GLU A 101 10.06 5.28 -6.46
CA GLU A 101 9.59 6.23 -7.46
C GLU A 101 10.39 7.53 -7.41
N GLU A 102 10.67 8.12 -8.57
CA GLU A 102 11.32 9.44 -8.61
C GLU A 102 10.42 10.52 -8.03
N SER A 103 9.11 10.39 -8.26
CA SER A 103 8.10 11.27 -7.68
C SER A 103 6.98 10.40 -7.17
N ALA A 104 6.33 10.83 -6.09
CA ALA A 104 5.20 10.10 -5.54
C ALA A 104 4.11 9.90 -6.59
N VAL A 105 3.44 8.74 -6.53
CA VAL A 105 2.40 8.39 -7.49
C VAL A 105 1.05 8.29 -6.78
N PRO A 106 -0.07 8.50 -7.51
CA PRO A 106 -1.39 8.36 -6.91
C PRO A 106 -1.68 6.94 -6.44
N GLY A 107 -2.32 6.83 -5.27
CA GLY A 107 -2.87 5.57 -4.77
C GLY A 107 -4.38 5.70 -4.64
N ALA A 108 -5.02 4.65 -4.15
CA ALA A 108 -6.46 4.65 -3.96
C ALA A 108 -6.87 5.51 -2.78
N GLY A 109 -7.98 6.25 -2.92
CA GLY A 109 -8.55 7.01 -1.82
C GLY A 109 -7.94 8.38 -1.59
N GLY A 110 -7.45 9.03 -2.64
CA GLY A 110 -6.98 10.42 -2.53
C GLY A 110 -5.66 10.55 -1.79
N ILE A 111 -4.73 9.66 -2.08
CA ILE A 111 -3.39 9.69 -1.50
C ILE A 111 -2.34 9.72 -2.59
N ILE A 112 -1.13 10.15 -2.22
CA ILE A 112 0.06 9.93 -3.04
C ILE A 112 1.04 9.13 -2.22
N VAL A 113 1.82 8.28 -2.89
CA VAL A 113 2.64 7.29 -2.21
C VAL A 113 4.01 7.13 -2.85
N ASN A 114 4.95 6.63 -2.06
CA ASN A 114 6.23 6.16 -2.55
C ASN A 114 6.67 5.00 -1.65
N PHE A 115 7.68 4.26 -2.07
CA PHE A 115 8.08 3.04 -1.39
C PHE A 115 9.57 3.04 -1.04
N LEU A 116 9.88 2.49 0.12
CA LEU A 116 11.24 2.13 0.49
C LEU A 116 11.42 0.64 0.18
N ARG A 117 12.41 0.32 -0.66
CA ARG A 117 12.63 -1.07 -1.08
C ARG A 117 13.00 -1.96 0.10
N PRO A 118 12.66 -3.25 0.02
CA PRO A 118 12.97 -4.19 1.12
C PRO A 118 14.44 -4.20 1.54
N ARG A 119 15.36 -3.98 0.59
CA ARG A 119 16.79 -3.95 0.91
C ARG A 119 17.13 -2.88 1.95
N PHE A 120 16.34 -1.82 2.04
CA PHE A 120 16.52 -0.74 3.01
C PHE A 120 15.53 -0.82 4.14
N GLY A 121 14.46 -1.58 3.99
CA GLY A 121 13.38 -1.75 4.97
C GLY A 121 13.52 -3.01 5.81
N GLU A 122 14.74 -3.50 5.96
CA GLU A 122 15.02 -4.71 6.73
C GLU A 122 14.25 -5.93 6.23
N GLY A 123 14.10 -6.03 4.90
CA GLY A 123 13.39 -7.13 4.25
C GLY A 123 11.91 -6.89 4.01
N ILE A 124 11.42 -5.73 4.40
CA ILE A 124 9.99 -5.40 4.29
C ILE A 124 9.81 -4.24 3.32
N LEU A 125 8.88 -4.39 2.38
CA LEU A 125 8.48 -3.28 1.52
C LEU A 125 7.63 -2.32 2.35
N VAL A 126 8.09 -1.08 2.45
CA VAL A 126 7.41 -0.05 3.24
C VAL A 126 6.89 1.05 2.32
N GLU A 127 5.62 1.37 2.47
CA GLU A 127 4.98 2.45 1.71
C GLU A 127 4.85 3.68 2.59
N PHE A 128 5.10 4.87 2.01
CA PHE A 128 4.83 6.13 2.68
C PHE A 128 3.63 6.77 1.99
N VAL A 129 2.65 7.17 2.78
CA VAL A 129 1.35 7.65 2.30
C VAL A 129 1.15 9.08 2.77
N GLN A 130 0.85 9.96 1.83
CA GLN A 130 0.46 11.34 2.14
C GLN A 130 -0.98 11.53 1.69
N LYS A 131 -1.85 11.93 2.62
CA LYS A 131 -3.24 12.23 2.29
C LYS A 131 -3.30 13.57 1.57
N LEU A 132 -4.04 13.60 0.48
CA LEU A 132 -4.24 14.86 -0.25
C LEU A 132 -5.36 15.63 0.43
N LYS A 133 -5.15 16.92 0.62
CA LYS A 133 -6.17 17.80 1.18
C LYS A 133 -7.20 18.11 0.12
N LYS A 134 -8.43 18.13 0.53
CA LYS A 134 -9.52 18.53 -0.35
C LYS A 134 -9.66 20.04 -0.36
#